data_b104b10d0279b6366a1ea3d9f708b129
#
_entry.id   b104b10d0279b6366a1ea3d9f708b129
#
_cell.length_a   1.000
_cell.length_b   1.000
_cell.length_c   1.000
_cell.angle_alpha   90.00
_cell.angle_beta   90.00
_cell.angle_gamma   90.00
#
_symmetry.space_group_name_H-M   'P 1'
#
loop_
_entity.id
_entity.type
_entity.pdbx_description
1 polymer ?
#
loop_
_entity_poly.entity_id
_entity_poly.type
_entity_poly.pdbx_seq_one_letter_code
_entity_poly.pdbx_strand_id
1 'polypeptide(L)'
;DDLGIAVENGNERGIFSATRKGRGNDELYSFELPSLKFTVTGLVKDEKTGTPITSSLVQLIASDGSNLQAETGAGGDFKFSLKADVDYIFLASKRGYLNGKEKETTKGQEKSREFMVSILLTPIDKPIELPNILYDFGKWDLRPESMISLDKLVETLIDNPNVTIELMSHTDSRDTEEYNQDLSQKRAQIVVQY
;
A
#
# COMPACT_ATOMS: atom_id res chain seq x y z
N ASP A 1 26.61 -17.50 40.05
CA ASP A 1 26.27 -18.34 38.87
C ASP A 1 24.75 -18.45 38.78
N ASP A 2 24.21 -18.32 37.58
CA ASP A 2 22.78 -18.46 37.34
C ASP A 2 22.46 -19.95 37.18
N LEU A 3 21.56 -20.47 37.98
CA LEU A 3 21.33 -21.92 38.13
C LEU A 3 20.13 -22.45 37.36
N GLY A 4 19.35 -21.62 36.74
CA GLY A 4 18.21 -22.02 35.93
C GLY A 4 17.31 -20.89 35.56
N ILE A 5 16.67 -21.02 34.38
CA ILE A 5 15.66 -20.10 33.88
C ILE A 5 14.42 -20.91 33.48
N ALA A 6 13.26 -20.46 33.89
CA ALA A 6 11.97 -20.98 33.44
C ALA A 6 11.15 -19.87 32.82
N VAL A 7 10.72 -20.08 31.57
CA VAL A 7 9.91 -19.12 30.82
C VAL A 7 8.49 -19.66 30.74
N GLU A 8 7.50 -18.84 31.01
CA GLU A 8 6.09 -19.19 30.88
C GLU A 8 5.74 -19.35 29.41
N ASN A 9 5.15 -20.51 29.08
CA ASN A 9 4.80 -20.82 27.69
C ASN A 9 3.79 -19.81 27.11
N GLY A 10 4.18 -19.14 26.04
CA GLY A 10 3.35 -18.11 25.36
C GLY A 10 3.39 -16.72 25.99
N ASN A 11 4.20 -16.50 27.05
CA ASN A 11 4.39 -15.21 27.68
C ASN A 11 5.87 -14.78 27.67
N GLU A 12 6.10 -13.49 27.57
CA GLU A 12 7.44 -12.88 27.61
C GLU A 12 7.89 -12.63 29.07
N ARG A 13 7.54 -13.54 29.98
CA ARG A 13 7.90 -13.47 31.38
C ARG A 13 8.40 -14.83 31.90
N GLY A 14 9.20 -14.77 32.93
CA GLY A 14 9.75 -15.96 33.52
C GLY A 14 10.37 -15.69 34.87
N ILE A 15 10.98 -16.74 35.42
CA ILE A 15 11.76 -16.69 36.66
C ILE A 15 13.14 -17.26 36.41
N PHE A 16 14.12 -16.75 37.09
CA PHE A 16 15.47 -17.31 37.12
C PHE A 16 16.03 -17.27 38.55
N SER A 17 16.91 -18.22 38.87
CA SER A 17 17.65 -18.21 40.11
C SER A 17 19.03 -17.63 39.90
N ALA A 18 19.47 -16.76 40.78
CA ALA A 18 20.81 -16.20 40.75
C ALA A 18 21.33 -15.86 42.14
N THR A 19 22.62 -16.07 42.34
CA THR A 19 23.33 -15.58 43.52
C THR A 19 23.83 -14.17 43.27
N ARG A 20 23.07 -13.15 43.73
CA ARG A 20 23.49 -11.75 43.61
C ARG A 20 24.01 -11.23 44.94
N LYS A 21 24.87 -10.21 44.91
CA LYS A 21 25.56 -9.65 46.07
C LYS A 21 24.64 -9.40 47.25
N GLY A 22 24.86 -10.11 48.35
CA GLY A 22 24.32 -9.68 49.64
C GLY A 22 24.04 -10.79 50.66
N ARG A 23 23.55 -11.98 50.29
CA ARG A 23 23.08 -12.98 51.28
C ARG A 23 23.62 -14.40 51.10
N GLY A 24 24.42 -14.69 50.10
CA GLY A 24 25.12 -15.98 49.93
C GLY A 24 24.26 -17.17 49.55
N ASN A 25 22.95 -16.99 49.30
CA ASN A 25 22.01 -18.02 48.86
C ASN A 25 21.43 -17.64 47.49
N ASP A 26 20.98 -18.65 46.74
CA ASP A 26 20.27 -18.43 45.49
C ASP A 26 18.90 -17.81 45.76
N GLU A 27 18.65 -16.73 45.09
CA GLU A 27 17.37 -16.01 45.15
C GLU A 27 16.62 -16.18 43.81
N LEU A 28 15.29 -16.22 43.86
CA LEU A 28 14.45 -16.27 42.70
C LEU A 28 14.11 -14.84 42.25
N TYR A 29 14.35 -14.57 40.99
CA TYR A 29 13.99 -13.31 40.32
C TYR A 29 12.94 -13.57 39.25
N SER A 30 11.99 -12.68 39.13
CA SER A 30 11.08 -12.65 37.97
C SER A 30 11.57 -11.63 36.94
N PHE A 31 11.36 -11.91 35.68
CA PHE A 31 11.53 -10.96 34.60
C PHE A 31 10.27 -10.92 33.73
N GLU A 32 10.04 -9.78 33.15
CA GLU A 32 9.01 -9.57 32.14
C GLU A 32 9.64 -8.75 31.00
N LEU A 33 9.57 -9.28 29.78
CA LEU A 33 9.99 -8.55 28.60
C LEU A 33 8.85 -7.60 28.21
N PRO A 34 9.14 -6.31 28.01
CA PRO A 34 8.11 -5.37 27.59
C PRO A 34 7.59 -5.79 26.23
N SER A 35 6.27 -5.96 26.11
CA SER A 35 5.62 -6.27 24.84
C SER A 35 5.96 -5.22 23.80
N LEU A 36 6.31 -5.67 22.59
CA LEU A 36 6.61 -4.79 21.47
C LEU A 36 5.35 -4.00 21.08
N LYS A 37 5.50 -2.69 20.95
CA LYS A 37 4.42 -1.78 20.51
C LYS A 37 4.78 -1.20 19.17
N PHE A 38 3.92 -1.44 18.20
CA PHE A 38 4.04 -0.88 16.86
C PHE A 38 2.85 0.02 16.57
N THR A 39 3.13 1.17 16.04
CA THR A 39 2.13 2.12 15.57
C THR A 39 2.50 2.61 14.18
N VAL A 40 1.51 2.98 13.41
CA VAL A 40 1.70 3.70 12.16
C VAL A 40 0.96 5.01 12.23
N THR A 41 1.63 6.07 11.87
CA THR A 41 1.05 7.39 11.60
C THR A 41 1.19 7.66 10.11
N GLY A 42 0.12 8.02 9.43
CA GLY A 42 0.14 8.24 8.00
C GLY A 42 -0.52 9.53 7.60
N LEU A 43 -0.23 9.95 6.37
CA LEU A 43 -0.83 11.10 5.71
C LEU A 43 -1.39 10.68 4.35
N VAL A 44 -2.61 11.12 4.05
CA VAL A 44 -3.19 11.00 2.72
C VAL A 44 -3.09 12.35 2.03
N LYS A 45 -2.50 12.37 0.82
CA LYS A 45 -2.22 13.60 0.06
C LYS A 45 -2.67 13.47 -1.38
N ASP A 46 -3.03 14.60 -1.96
CA ASP A 46 -3.22 14.75 -3.40
C ASP A 46 -1.86 14.62 -4.10
N GLU A 47 -1.76 13.72 -5.07
CA GLU A 47 -0.51 13.43 -5.79
C GLU A 47 0.02 14.65 -6.57
N LYS A 48 -0.88 15.48 -7.14
CA LYS A 48 -0.48 16.61 -7.97
C LYS A 48 -0.10 17.85 -7.16
N THR A 49 -0.85 18.12 -6.09
CA THR A 49 -0.69 19.36 -5.30
C THR A 49 0.11 19.15 -4.02
N GLY A 50 0.24 17.90 -3.53
CA GLY A 50 0.83 17.58 -2.25
C GLY A 50 -0.04 17.98 -1.05
N THR A 51 -1.24 18.51 -1.28
CA THR A 51 -2.13 18.96 -0.22
C THR A 51 -2.74 17.79 0.54
N PRO A 52 -2.90 17.89 1.87
CA PRO A 52 -3.58 16.85 2.65
C PRO A 52 -5.04 16.66 2.23
N ILE A 53 -5.50 15.41 2.18
CA ILE A 53 -6.89 15.07 1.87
C ILE A 53 -7.61 14.65 3.14
N THR A 54 -8.59 15.45 3.54
CA THR A 54 -9.41 15.22 4.74
C THR A 54 -10.54 14.23 4.48
N SER A 55 -11.03 13.54 5.51
CA SER A 55 -12.15 12.59 5.43
C SER A 55 -11.97 11.58 4.29
N SER A 56 -10.75 11.11 4.07
CA SER A 56 -10.45 9.94 3.24
C SER A 56 -10.63 8.70 4.09
N LEU A 57 -11.27 7.67 3.53
CA LEU A 57 -11.34 6.36 4.18
C LEU A 57 -10.01 5.65 4.01
N VAL A 58 -9.36 5.29 5.12
CA VAL A 58 -8.16 4.46 5.12
C VAL A 58 -8.50 3.10 5.69
N GLN A 59 -8.28 2.06 4.91
CA GLN A 59 -8.45 0.67 5.30
C GLN A 59 -7.08 0.03 5.50
N LEU A 60 -6.88 -0.58 6.66
CA LEU A 60 -5.72 -1.40 6.99
C LEU A 60 -6.11 -2.87 6.84
N ILE A 61 -5.40 -3.57 5.97
CA ILE A 61 -5.57 -5.01 5.70
C ILE A 61 -4.28 -5.70 6.13
N ALA A 62 -4.39 -6.66 7.03
CA ALA A 62 -3.25 -7.36 7.60
C ALA A 62 -3.19 -8.82 7.15
N SER A 63 -1.98 -9.39 7.05
CA SER A 63 -1.76 -10.79 6.68
C SER A 63 -2.31 -11.81 7.70
N ASP A 64 -2.62 -11.37 8.93
CA ASP A 64 -3.29 -12.19 9.96
C ASP A 64 -4.83 -12.19 9.81
N GLY A 65 -5.36 -11.59 8.74
CA GLY A 65 -6.80 -11.49 8.47
C GLY A 65 -7.50 -10.32 9.18
N SER A 66 -6.78 -9.54 10.00
CA SER A 66 -7.38 -8.36 10.63
C SER A 66 -7.58 -7.23 9.62
N ASN A 67 -8.70 -6.52 9.76
CA ASN A 67 -9.09 -5.40 8.89
C ASN A 67 -9.63 -4.28 9.77
N LEU A 68 -9.03 -3.10 9.66
CA LEU A 68 -9.41 -1.90 10.41
C LEU A 68 -9.66 -0.75 9.44
N GLN A 69 -10.46 0.21 9.86
CA GLN A 69 -10.77 1.40 9.06
C GLN A 69 -10.70 2.65 9.93
N ALA A 70 -10.25 3.74 9.33
CA ALA A 70 -10.25 5.07 9.93
C ALA A 70 -10.50 6.12 8.84
N GLU A 71 -11.08 7.25 9.21
CA GLU A 71 -11.13 8.43 8.35
C GLU A 71 -9.99 9.37 8.71
N THR A 72 -9.40 10.02 7.69
CA THR A 72 -8.36 11.02 7.90
C THR A 72 -8.89 12.27 8.55
N GLY A 73 -8.10 12.82 9.48
CA GLY A 73 -8.36 14.07 10.16
C GLY A 73 -8.23 15.31 9.26
N ALA A 74 -8.32 16.50 9.86
CA ALA A 74 -8.23 17.79 9.14
C ALA A 74 -6.88 18.00 8.44
N GLY A 75 -5.82 17.37 8.93
CA GLY A 75 -4.48 17.37 8.32
C GLY A 75 -4.24 16.23 7.32
N GLY A 76 -5.26 15.44 6.98
CA GLY A 76 -5.09 14.23 6.15
C GLY A 76 -4.44 13.08 6.91
N ASP A 77 -4.33 13.19 8.23
CA ASP A 77 -3.63 12.26 9.11
C ASP A 77 -4.50 11.08 9.54
N PHE A 78 -3.87 9.94 9.75
CA PHE A 78 -4.48 8.74 10.36
C PHE A 78 -3.47 8.00 11.23
N LYS A 79 -3.98 7.14 12.13
CA LYS A 79 -3.15 6.34 13.03
C LYS A 79 -3.77 4.98 13.29
N PHE A 80 -2.92 3.93 13.28
CA PHE A 80 -3.29 2.58 13.70
C PHE A 80 -2.26 1.99 14.66
N SER A 81 -2.72 1.10 15.54
CA SER A 81 -1.84 0.20 16.29
C SER A 81 -1.62 -1.08 15.47
N LEU A 82 -0.38 -1.54 15.42
CA LEU A 82 0.03 -2.71 14.66
C LEU A 82 0.45 -3.85 15.60
N LYS A 83 0.26 -5.09 15.19
CA LYS A 83 0.77 -6.28 15.86
C LYS A 83 2.18 -6.60 15.37
N ALA A 84 2.92 -7.39 16.12
CA ALA A 84 4.22 -7.94 15.71
C ALA A 84 4.04 -9.04 14.64
N ASP A 85 5.07 -9.24 13.82
CA ASP A 85 5.18 -10.29 12.80
C ASP A 85 4.07 -10.34 11.75
N VAL A 86 3.55 -9.18 11.35
CA VAL A 86 2.44 -9.04 10.40
C VAL A 86 2.81 -8.11 9.25
N ASP A 87 2.40 -8.47 8.03
CA ASP A 87 2.45 -7.57 6.87
C ASP A 87 1.14 -6.80 6.75
N TYR A 88 1.24 -5.54 6.37
CA TYR A 88 0.13 -4.61 6.27
C TYR A 88 0.03 -3.96 4.89
N ILE A 89 -1.20 -3.80 4.42
CA ILE A 89 -1.56 -2.98 3.27
C ILE A 89 -2.49 -1.88 3.78
N PHE A 90 -2.16 -0.63 3.48
CA PHE A 90 -2.99 0.54 3.72
C PHE A 90 -3.59 0.96 2.40
N LEU A 91 -4.91 0.96 2.30
CA LEU A 91 -5.67 1.40 1.13
C LEU A 91 -6.42 2.66 1.50
N ALA A 92 -6.11 3.77 0.85
CA ALA A 92 -6.84 5.02 1.01
C ALA A 92 -7.77 5.26 -0.18
N SER A 93 -8.98 5.74 0.11
CA SER A 93 -9.99 6.06 -0.89
C SER A 93 -10.69 7.38 -0.58
N LYS A 94 -11.02 8.14 -1.64
CA LYS A 94 -11.79 9.38 -1.57
C LYS A 94 -12.56 9.58 -2.87
N ARG A 95 -13.81 10.04 -2.78
CA ARG A 95 -14.59 10.38 -3.97
C ARG A 95 -13.88 11.46 -4.80
N GLY A 96 -13.74 11.22 -6.10
CA GLY A 96 -13.03 12.10 -7.03
C GLY A 96 -11.54 11.81 -7.17
N TYR A 97 -11.05 10.72 -6.54
CA TYR A 97 -9.68 10.26 -6.63
C TYR A 97 -9.62 8.77 -6.96
N LEU A 98 -8.55 8.34 -7.60
CA LEU A 98 -8.14 6.93 -7.61
C LEU A 98 -7.62 6.56 -6.23
N ASN A 99 -7.88 5.32 -5.80
CA ASN A 99 -7.36 4.79 -4.55
C ASN A 99 -5.84 4.70 -4.57
N GLY A 100 -5.24 5.01 -3.43
CA GLY A 100 -3.80 4.82 -3.22
C GLY A 100 -3.55 3.69 -2.24
N LYS A 101 -2.41 3.02 -2.37
CA LYS A 101 -2.00 1.94 -1.46
C LYS A 101 -0.54 2.07 -1.06
N GLU A 102 -0.27 1.70 0.20
CA GLU A 102 1.09 1.57 0.74
C GLU A 102 1.20 0.28 1.53
N LYS A 103 2.42 -0.22 1.69
CA LYS A 103 2.70 -1.46 2.39
C LYS A 103 3.75 -1.22 3.47
N GLU A 104 3.56 -1.88 4.62
CA GLU A 104 4.54 -1.92 5.70
C GLU A 104 4.58 -3.31 6.33
N THR A 105 5.67 -3.61 7.02
CA THR A 105 5.81 -4.88 7.74
C THR A 105 6.40 -4.67 9.12
N THR A 106 5.85 -5.38 10.09
CA THR A 106 6.42 -5.49 11.44
C THR A 106 7.23 -6.76 11.63
N LYS A 107 7.35 -7.61 10.59
CA LYS A 107 8.13 -8.84 10.65
C LYS A 107 9.62 -8.56 10.90
N GLY A 108 10.21 -9.34 11.77
CA GLY A 108 11.63 -9.21 12.11
C GLY A 108 11.99 -7.95 12.90
N GLN A 109 11.00 -7.20 13.43
CA GLN A 109 11.26 -6.04 14.27
C GLN A 109 11.46 -6.48 15.73
N GLU A 110 12.64 -6.25 16.27
CA GLU A 110 13.01 -6.62 17.64
C GLU A 110 12.75 -5.51 18.68
N LYS A 111 12.32 -4.34 18.22
CA LYS A 111 12.07 -3.17 19.08
C LYS A 111 10.78 -2.48 18.68
N SER A 112 10.10 -1.91 19.67
CA SER A 112 8.94 -1.04 19.46
C SER A 112 9.29 0.09 18.50
N ARG A 113 8.42 0.36 17.53
CA ARG A 113 8.66 1.35 16.48
C ARG A 113 7.36 2.04 16.04
N GLU A 114 7.49 3.31 15.69
CA GLU A 114 6.49 4.05 14.94
C GLU A 114 6.89 4.08 13.46
N PHE A 115 5.95 3.68 12.60
CA PHE A 115 6.08 3.74 11.15
C PHE A 115 5.41 5.01 10.64
N MET A 116 5.95 5.55 9.56
CA MET A 116 5.37 6.72 8.88
C MET A 116 5.09 6.36 7.43
N VAL A 117 3.84 6.49 7.00
CA VAL A 117 3.41 6.22 5.61
C VAL A 117 2.77 7.45 4.99
N SER A 118 2.94 7.60 3.68
CA SER A 118 2.33 8.67 2.91
C SER A 118 1.62 8.09 1.71
N ILE A 119 0.29 8.13 1.71
CA ILE A 119 -0.54 7.58 0.63
C ILE A 119 -0.92 8.73 -0.29
N LEU A 120 -0.60 8.58 -1.57
CA LEU A 120 -0.93 9.55 -2.60
C LEU A 120 -2.20 9.11 -3.33
N LEU A 121 -3.15 10.01 -3.49
CA LEU A 121 -4.35 9.80 -4.28
C LEU A 121 -4.29 10.65 -5.54
N THR A 122 -4.55 10.04 -6.69
CA THR A 122 -4.56 10.71 -8.00
C THR A 122 -5.95 11.27 -8.27
N PRO A 123 -6.13 12.59 -8.48
CA PRO A 123 -7.44 13.16 -8.80
C PRO A 123 -7.93 12.72 -10.20
N ILE A 124 -9.25 12.43 -10.32
CA ILE A 124 -9.90 11.96 -11.54
C ILE A 124 -10.57 13.16 -12.29
N ASP A 125 -9.97 14.33 -12.22
CA ASP A 125 -10.53 15.55 -12.79
C ASP A 125 -10.18 15.77 -14.26
N LYS A 126 -9.21 15.00 -14.79
CA LYS A 126 -8.69 15.10 -16.15
C LYS A 126 -8.40 13.73 -16.74
N PRO A 127 -8.40 13.61 -18.08
CA PRO A 127 -7.92 12.40 -18.75
C PRO A 127 -6.50 12.05 -18.28
N ILE A 128 -6.28 10.78 -18.01
CA ILE A 128 -4.96 10.25 -17.67
C ILE A 128 -4.31 9.79 -18.96
N GLU A 129 -3.19 10.38 -19.32
CA GLU A 129 -2.41 9.93 -20.46
C GLU A 129 -1.71 8.60 -20.12
N LEU A 130 -1.84 7.63 -21.02
CA LEU A 130 -1.09 6.38 -20.94
C LEU A 130 0.21 6.54 -21.76
N PRO A 131 1.35 6.81 -21.10
CA PRO A 131 2.60 6.98 -21.82
C PRO A 131 3.04 5.66 -22.45
N ASN A 132 3.74 5.74 -23.57
CA ASN A 132 4.40 4.59 -24.21
C ASN A 132 3.48 3.49 -24.73
N ILE A 133 2.21 3.78 -25.05
CA ILE A 133 1.41 2.86 -25.85
C ILE A 133 1.81 3.05 -27.31
N LEU A 134 2.73 2.19 -27.77
CA LEU A 134 3.37 2.32 -29.07
C LEU A 134 2.83 1.25 -30.06
N TYR A 135 2.64 1.68 -31.31
CA TYR A 135 2.25 0.82 -32.42
C TYR A 135 3.23 1.01 -33.58
N ASP A 136 3.34 -0.01 -34.43
CA ASP A 136 4.02 0.14 -35.72
C ASP A 136 3.19 0.98 -36.68
N PHE A 137 3.85 1.56 -37.70
CA PHE A 137 3.18 2.36 -38.71
C PHE A 137 2.06 1.56 -39.40
N GLY A 138 0.86 2.12 -39.42
CA GLY A 138 -0.31 1.48 -40.02
C GLY A 138 -0.82 0.21 -39.32
N LYS A 139 -0.28 -0.12 -38.12
CA LYS A 139 -0.69 -1.29 -37.37
C LYS A 139 -1.37 -0.94 -36.04
N TRP A 140 -2.07 -1.92 -35.47
CA TRP A 140 -2.73 -1.84 -34.17
C TRP A 140 -2.22 -2.88 -33.17
N ASP A 141 -1.29 -3.77 -33.55
CA ASP A 141 -0.68 -4.73 -32.63
C ASP A 141 0.16 -3.98 -31.59
N LEU A 142 -0.02 -4.35 -30.31
CA LEU A 142 0.74 -3.78 -29.20
C LEU A 142 2.20 -4.22 -29.26
N ARG A 143 3.10 -3.28 -29.08
CA ARG A 143 4.52 -3.59 -28.88
C ARG A 143 4.77 -4.10 -27.46
N PRO A 144 5.78 -4.97 -27.25
CA PRO A 144 6.11 -5.48 -25.91
C PRO A 144 6.35 -4.37 -24.89
N GLU A 145 6.92 -3.24 -25.29
CA GLU A 145 7.18 -2.09 -24.41
C GLU A 145 5.90 -1.44 -23.88
N SER A 146 4.80 -1.56 -24.63
CA SER A 146 3.48 -1.02 -24.23
C SER A 146 2.87 -1.82 -23.08
N MET A 147 3.25 -3.09 -22.90
CA MET A 147 2.68 -3.96 -21.86
C MET A 147 2.95 -3.44 -20.45
N ILE A 148 4.12 -2.84 -20.20
CA ILE A 148 4.46 -2.27 -18.89
C ILE A 148 3.47 -1.17 -18.46
N SER A 149 3.06 -0.32 -19.42
CA SER A 149 2.09 0.74 -19.14
C SER A 149 0.67 0.20 -18.98
N LEU A 150 0.34 -0.84 -19.73
CA LEU A 150 -0.96 -1.52 -19.63
C LEU A 150 -1.09 -2.32 -18.34
N ASP A 151 -0.03 -2.99 -17.88
CA ASP A 151 -0.01 -3.68 -16.58
C ASP A 151 -0.30 -2.70 -15.43
N LYS A 152 0.26 -1.50 -15.47
CA LYS A 152 -0.04 -0.45 -14.49
C LYS A 152 -1.50 0.01 -14.55
N LEU A 153 -2.07 0.11 -15.76
CA LEU A 153 -3.49 0.41 -15.93
C LEU A 153 -4.36 -0.68 -15.33
N VAL A 154 -4.04 -1.95 -15.60
CA VAL A 154 -4.75 -3.11 -15.03
C VAL A 154 -4.68 -3.09 -13.51
N GLU A 155 -3.49 -2.87 -12.92
CA GLU A 155 -3.36 -2.74 -11.46
C GLU A 155 -4.23 -1.58 -10.92
N THR A 156 -4.21 -0.43 -11.60
CA THR A 156 -5.03 0.72 -11.21
C THR A 156 -6.52 0.39 -11.23
N LEU A 157 -6.99 -0.35 -12.24
CA LEU A 157 -8.41 -0.76 -12.33
C LEU A 157 -8.78 -1.81 -11.27
N ILE A 158 -7.88 -2.75 -10.97
CA ILE A 158 -8.06 -3.72 -9.89
C ILE A 158 -8.20 -3.01 -8.53
N ASP A 159 -7.37 -2.01 -8.29
CA ASP A 159 -7.41 -1.22 -7.05
C ASP A 159 -8.64 -0.27 -6.99
N ASN A 160 -9.31 -0.05 -8.12
CA ASN A 160 -10.44 0.87 -8.28
C ASN A 160 -11.66 0.23 -8.99
N PRO A 161 -12.28 -0.82 -8.42
CA PRO A 161 -13.32 -1.61 -9.10
C PRO A 161 -14.59 -0.82 -9.46
N ASN A 162 -14.77 0.36 -8.89
CA ASN A 162 -15.93 1.23 -9.17
C ASN A 162 -15.64 2.30 -10.24
N VAL A 163 -14.43 2.30 -10.81
CA VAL A 163 -14.04 3.27 -11.85
C VAL A 163 -14.33 2.67 -13.22
N THR A 164 -15.02 3.41 -14.06
CA THR A 164 -15.20 3.12 -15.48
C THR A 164 -14.32 4.06 -16.27
N ILE A 165 -13.60 3.54 -17.25
CA ILE A 165 -12.72 4.32 -18.12
C ILE A 165 -13.24 4.33 -19.56
N GLU A 166 -12.94 5.41 -20.26
CA GLU A 166 -13.06 5.50 -21.71
C GLU A 166 -11.66 5.58 -22.31
N LEU A 167 -11.36 4.71 -23.26
CA LEU A 167 -10.07 4.67 -23.95
C LEU A 167 -10.18 5.47 -25.25
N MET A 168 -9.38 6.51 -25.36
CA MET A 168 -9.27 7.32 -26.57
C MET A 168 -7.92 7.09 -27.22
N SER A 169 -7.92 6.77 -28.52
CA SER A 169 -6.73 6.65 -29.34
C SER A 169 -6.78 7.66 -30.48
N HIS A 170 -5.67 8.31 -30.73
CA HIS A 170 -5.54 9.29 -31.79
C HIS A 170 -4.51 8.83 -32.81
N THR A 171 -4.73 9.17 -34.07
CA THR A 171 -3.80 9.02 -35.18
C THR A 171 -3.32 10.39 -35.65
N ASP A 172 -2.22 10.43 -36.40
CA ASP A 172 -1.82 11.64 -37.12
C ASP A 172 -2.76 11.91 -38.32
N SER A 173 -2.64 13.08 -38.93
CA SER A 173 -3.50 13.54 -40.03
C SER A 173 -2.97 13.16 -41.41
N ARG A 174 -2.12 12.14 -41.55
CA ARG A 174 -1.44 11.82 -42.82
C ARG A 174 -2.27 11.04 -43.81
N ASP A 175 -3.27 10.29 -43.33
CA ASP A 175 -4.15 9.48 -44.14
C ASP A 175 -5.58 10.06 -44.19
N THR A 176 -6.50 9.36 -44.85
CA THR A 176 -7.90 9.79 -44.89
C THR A 176 -8.57 9.71 -43.53
N GLU A 177 -9.55 10.56 -43.29
CA GLU A 177 -10.28 10.60 -42.02
C GLU A 177 -10.90 9.21 -41.68
N GLU A 178 -11.50 8.57 -42.69
CA GLU A 178 -12.12 7.24 -42.51
C GLU A 178 -11.12 6.17 -42.11
N TYR A 179 -9.95 6.15 -42.77
CA TYR A 179 -8.86 5.23 -42.41
C TYR A 179 -8.33 5.50 -40.99
N ASN A 180 -8.12 6.75 -40.65
CA ASN A 180 -7.62 7.15 -39.34
C ASN A 180 -8.61 6.81 -38.22
N GLN A 181 -9.90 6.95 -38.46
CA GLN A 181 -10.96 6.57 -37.55
C GLN A 181 -10.97 5.04 -37.32
N ASP A 182 -10.92 4.23 -38.36
CA ASP A 182 -10.85 2.76 -38.26
C ASP A 182 -9.58 2.32 -37.50
N LEU A 183 -8.42 2.91 -37.82
CA LEU A 183 -7.16 2.59 -37.16
C LEU A 183 -7.17 2.96 -35.67
N SER A 184 -7.68 4.14 -35.32
CA SER A 184 -7.79 4.57 -33.92
C SER A 184 -8.72 3.67 -33.11
N GLN A 185 -9.84 3.27 -33.70
CA GLN A 185 -10.78 2.35 -33.06
C GLN A 185 -10.18 0.96 -32.85
N LYS A 186 -9.45 0.40 -33.83
CA LYS A 186 -8.74 -0.87 -33.69
C LYS A 186 -7.66 -0.82 -32.59
N ARG A 187 -6.94 0.29 -32.51
CA ARG A 187 -5.94 0.50 -31.45
C ARG A 187 -6.56 0.59 -30.07
N ALA A 188 -7.66 1.31 -29.91
CA ALA A 188 -8.40 1.32 -28.63
C ALA A 188 -8.93 -0.08 -28.28
N GLN A 189 -9.47 -0.79 -29.26
CA GLN A 189 -10.04 -2.13 -29.05
C GLN A 189 -8.99 -3.16 -28.59
N ILE A 190 -7.78 -3.13 -29.15
CA ILE A 190 -6.72 -4.09 -28.73
C ILE A 190 -6.25 -3.83 -27.29
N VAL A 191 -6.29 -2.55 -26.84
CA VAL A 191 -6.01 -2.21 -25.44
C VAL A 191 -7.11 -2.72 -24.50
N VAL A 192 -8.39 -2.70 -24.94
CA VAL A 192 -9.50 -3.28 -24.15
C VAL A 192 -9.40 -4.81 -24.05
N GLN A 193 -8.81 -5.44 -25.06
CA GLN A 193 -8.64 -6.91 -25.09
C GLN A 193 -7.45 -7.41 -24.27
N TYR A 194 -6.53 -6.51 -23.93
CA TYR A 194 -5.39 -6.81 -23.06
C TYR A 194 -5.85 -7.01 -21.63
#